data_45a2dd2d6f1b4f8c0160dff7d0fa0a71
#
_entry.id   45a2dd2d6f1b4f8c0160dff7d0fa0a71
#
_cell.length_a   1.000
_cell.length_b   1.000
_cell.length_c   1.000
_cell.angle_alpha   90.00
_cell.angle_beta   90.00
_cell.angle_gamma   90.00
#
_symmetry.space_group_name_H-M   'P 1'
#
loop_
_entity.id
_entity.type
_entity.pdbx_description
1 polymer ?
#
loop_
_entity_poly.entity_id
_entity_poly.type
_entity_poly.pdbx_seq_one_letter_code
_entity_poly.pdbx_strand_id
1 'polypeptide(L)'
;NGRRVVMIDADPNFPLARWARKEGKPENIEVVQEIDEDEIISTIDAARKRAEFVIVDLEGKASARATSALMMSNLALIPIQGSELDAHEAARAFK
;
A
#
# COMPACT_ATOMS: atom_id res chain seq x y z
N ASN A 1 -6.03 14.95 -11.77
CA ASN A 1 -6.18 16.31 -11.83
C ASN A 1 -6.68 16.98 -10.53
N GLY A 2 -5.84 17.22 -9.62
CA GLY A 2 -6.16 17.94 -8.40
C GLY A 2 -6.78 17.14 -7.27
N ARG A 3 -7.14 15.90 -7.47
CA ARG A 3 -7.61 15.06 -6.39
C ARG A 3 -6.41 14.63 -5.54
N ARG A 4 -6.60 14.71 -4.23
CA ARG A 4 -5.52 14.39 -3.32
C ARG A 4 -5.41 12.89 -3.12
N VAL A 5 -4.19 12.38 -3.24
CA VAL A 5 -3.90 10.95 -3.11
C VAL A 5 -2.76 10.78 -2.13
N VAL A 6 -2.93 9.86 -1.17
CA VAL A 6 -1.83 9.45 -0.31
C VAL A 6 -1.47 8.02 -0.69
N MET A 7 -0.21 7.80 -1.01
CA MET A 7 0.34 6.47 -1.23
C MET A 7 1.16 6.09 -0.02
N ILE A 8 0.80 4.98 0.60
CA ILE A 8 1.52 4.47 1.76
C ILE A 8 2.41 3.33 1.29
N ASP A 9 3.71 3.54 1.40
CA ASP A 9 4.70 2.55 1.00
C ASP A 9 4.98 1.65 2.19
N ALA A 10 4.34 0.49 2.22
CA ALA A 10 4.44 -0.47 3.31
C ALA A 10 5.32 -1.68 2.94
N ASP A 11 6.08 -1.55 1.86
CA ASP A 11 7.07 -2.55 1.46
C ASP A 11 8.41 -2.15 2.05
N PRO A 12 9.12 -3.07 2.75
CA PRO A 12 10.42 -2.73 3.34
C PRO A 12 11.47 -2.23 2.33
N ASN A 13 11.30 -2.52 1.06
CA ASN A 13 12.20 -2.03 0.01
C ASN A 13 11.85 -0.61 -0.45
N PHE A 14 10.72 -0.07 -0.03
CA PHE A 14 10.27 1.29 -0.33
C PHE A 14 10.30 1.66 -1.82
N PRO A 15 9.65 0.88 -2.68
CA PRO A 15 9.69 1.17 -4.12
C PRO A 15 8.98 2.48 -4.48
N LEU A 16 7.88 2.82 -3.82
CA LEU A 16 7.16 4.07 -4.08
C LEU A 16 7.95 5.30 -3.65
N ALA A 17 8.62 5.20 -2.49
CA ALA A 17 9.43 6.30 -2.01
C ALA A 17 10.60 6.58 -2.95
N ARG A 18 11.22 5.52 -3.47
CA ARG A 18 12.29 5.67 -4.45
C ARG A 18 11.77 6.28 -5.75
N TRP A 19 10.61 5.82 -6.21
CA TRP A 19 9.97 6.38 -7.39
C TRP A 19 9.72 7.88 -7.23
N ALA A 20 9.16 8.26 -6.10
CA ALA A 20 8.81 9.65 -5.84
C ALA A 20 10.03 10.57 -5.88
N ARG A 21 11.17 10.11 -5.34
CA ARG A 21 12.39 10.90 -5.34
C ARG A 21 13.04 10.98 -6.74
N LYS A 22 12.93 9.88 -7.49
CA LYS A 22 13.64 9.74 -8.76
C LYS A 22 12.91 10.38 -9.92
N GLU A 23 11.59 10.18 -9.96
CA GLU A 23 10.77 10.60 -11.10
C GLU A 23 10.11 11.96 -10.92
N GLY A 24 10.11 12.50 -9.71
CA GLY A 24 9.41 13.75 -9.46
C GLY A 24 7.91 13.54 -9.47
N LYS A 25 7.36 13.16 -8.34
CA LYS A 25 5.92 12.88 -8.22
C LYS A 25 5.07 14.13 -8.44
N PRO A 26 3.81 13.98 -8.92
CA PRO A 26 2.87 15.08 -8.97
C PRO A 26 2.59 15.68 -7.59
N GLU A 27 2.27 16.95 -7.54
CA GLU A 27 2.06 17.66 -6.27
C GLU A 27 0.86 17.13 -5.48
N ASN A 28 -0.15 16.61 -6.16
CA ASN A 28 -1.34 16.09 -5.50
C ASN A 28 -1.15 14.70 -4.89
N ILE A 29 0.03 14.12 -5.03
CA ILE A 29 0.36 12.80 -4.47
C ILE A 29 1.36 12.96 -3.34
N GLU A 30 1.00 12.45 -2.17
CA GLU A 30 1.88 12.38 -1.02
C GLU A 30 2.30 10.92 -0.85
N VAL A 31 3.59 10.68 -0.60
CA VAL A 31 4.10 9.32 -0.35
C VAL A 31 4.58 9.23 1.10
N VAL A 32 4.03 8.28 1.83
CA VAL A 32 4.35 8.03 3.24
C VAL A 32 4.94 6.64 3.37
N GLN A 33 6.03 6.52 4.09
CA GLN A 33 6.64 5.21 4.38
C GLN A 33 6.11 4.69 5.71
N GLU A 34 5.59 3.46 5.73
CA GLU A 34 5.13 2.86 6.97
C GLU A 34 5.23 1.34 6.89
N ILE A 35 6.15 0.78 7.65
CA ILE A 35 6.33 -0.68 7.71
C ILE A 35 6.02 -1.27 9.07
N ASP A 36 5.67 -0.46 10.06
CA ASP A 36 5.37 -0.92 11.40
C ASP A 36 3.94 -1.43 11.45
N GLU A 37 3.76 -2.72 11.76
CA GLU A 37 2.43 -3.32 11.83
C GLU A 37 1.56 -2.70 12.92
N ASP A 38 2.17 -2.12 13.94
CA ASP A 38 1.41 -1.44 15.01
C ASP A 38 0.96 -0.06 14.61
N GLU A 39 1.58 0.54 13.59
CA GLU A 39 1.28 1.90 13.15
C GLU A 39 0.49 1.96 11.85
N ILE A 40 0.42 0.85 11.11
CA ILE A 40 -0.17 0.88 9.77
C ILE A 40 -1.64 1.34 9.79
N ILE A 41 -2.41 0.90 10.77
CA ILE A 41 -3.83 1.27 10.85
C ILE A 41 -3.98 2.76 11.11
N SER A 42 -3.23 3.31 12.05
CA SER A 42 -3.32 4.74 12.34
C SER A 42 -2.79 5.58 11.17
N THR A 43 -1.80 5.10 10.47
CA THR A 43 -1.26 5.77 9.29
C THR A 43 -2.31 5.83 8.17
N ILE A 44 -3.00 4.72 7.93
CA ILE A 44 -4.08 4.67 6.94
C ILE A 44 -5.21 5.60 7.36
N ASP A 45 -5.61 5.54 8.62
CA ASP A 45 -6.71 6.36 9.13
C ASP A 45 -6.40 7.85 8.99
N ALA A 46 -5.18 8.26 9.34
CA ALA A 46 -4.76 9.64 9.18
C ALA A 46 -4.76 10.08 7.71
N ALA A 47 -4.33 9.20 6.82
CA ALA A 47 -4.33 9.49 5.38
C ALA A 47 -5.75 9.68 4.84
N ARG A 48 -6.70 8.86 5.31
CA ARG A 48 -8.10 8.94 4.88
C ARG A 48 -8.73 10.28 5.22
N LYS A 49 -8.24 10.94 6.26
CA LYS A 49 -8.79 12.23 6.69
C LYS A 49 -8.32 13.40 5.83
N ARG A 50 -7.25 13.21 5.06
CA ARG A 50 -6.67 14.31 4.26
C ARG A 50 -6.60 14.03 2.76
N ALA A 51 -7.07 12.87 2.32
CA ALA A 51 -7.00 12.51 0.90
C ALA A 51 -8.28 11.81 0.46
N GLU A 52 -8.60 11.96 -0.83
CA GLU A 52 -9.75 11.29 -1.41
C GLU A 52 -9.46 9.83 -1.70
N PHE A 53 -8.21 9.52 -2.01
CA PHE A 53 -7.78 8.15 -2.28
C PHE A 53 -6.55 7.82 -1.46
N VAL A 54 -6.54 6.64 -0.87
CA VAL A 54 -5.38 6.12 -0.13
C VAL A 54 -5.01 4.80 -0.78
N ILE A 55 -3.77 4.71 -1.24
CA ILE A 55 -3.25 3.51 -1.88
C ILE A 55 -2.14 2.96 -1.01
N VAL A 56 -2.25 1.69 -0.62
CA VAL A 56 -1.24 1.04 0.22
C VAL A 56 -0.51 0.00 -0.63
N ASP A 57 0.80 0.15 -0.74
CA ASP A 57 1.65 -0.79 -1.45
C ASP A 57 2.28 -1.75 -0.46
N LEU A 58 1.93 -3.01 -0.56
CA LEU A 58 2.39 -4.06 0.34
C LEU A 58 3.39 -4.97 -0.35
N GLU A 59 4.27 -5.56 0.44
CA GLU A 59 5.14 -6.62 -0.09
C GLU A 59 4.31 -7.83 -0.50
N GLY A 60 4.85 -8.64 -1.41
CA GLY A 60 4.10 -9.73 -2.02
C GLY A 60 3.97 -10.99 -1.18
N LYS A 61 3.99 -10.88 0.14
CA LYS A 61 3.83 -12.04 1.02
C LYS A 61 2.94 -11.72 2.20
N ALA A 62 2.36 -12.76 2.79
CA ALA A 62 1.46 -12.61 3.92
C ALA A 62 2.21 -12.04 5.14
N SER A 63 1.58 -11.10 5.83
CA SER A 63 2.13 -10.48 7.03
C SER A 63 0.99 -9.89 7.84
N ALA A 64 1.26 -9.60 9.12
CA ALA A 64 0.29 -8.91 9.96
C ALA A 64 -0.01 -7.52 9.40
N ARG A 65 0.99 -6.87 8.86
CA ARG A 65 0.85 -5.56 8.21
C ARG A 65 -0.10 -5.63 7.03
N ALA A 66 0.05 -6.66 6.18
CA ALA A 66 -0.82 -6.85 5.02
C ALA A 66 -2.26 -7.13 5.46
N THR A 67 -2.44 -7.98 6.48
CA THR A 67 -3.76 -8.29 7.01
C THR A 67 -4.46 -7.04 7.52
N SER A 68 -3.76 -6.23 8.30
CA SER A 68 -4.33 -4.98 8.82
C SER A 68 -4.74 -4.03 7.71
N ALA A 69 -3.89 -3.87 6.69
CA ALA A 69 -4.19 -3.01 5.57
C ALA A 69 -5.40 -3.50 4.78
N LEU A 70 -5.50 -4.81 4.57
CA LEU A 70 -6.64 -5.39 3.87
C LEU A 70 -7.95 -5.15 4.61
N MET A 71 -7.93 -5.26 5.92
CA MET A 71 -9.12 -5.02 6.73
C MET A 71 -9.61 -3.58 6.64
N MET A 72 -8.72 -2.64 6.40
CA MET A 72 -9.04 -1.22 6.27
C MET A 72 -9.42 -0.82 4.84
N SER A 73 -9.22 -1.68 3.85
CA SER A 73 -9.38 -1.31 2.46
C SER A 73 -10.79 -1.56 1.93
N ASN A 74 -11.16 -0.78 0.91
CA ASN A 74 -12.41 -0.97 0.16
C ASN A 74 -12.19 -1.89 -1.04
N LEU A 75 -10.96 -1.96 -1.52
CA LEU A 75 -10.60 -2.73 -2.70
C LEU A 75 -9.17 -3.21 -2.58
N ALA A 76 -8.93 -4.46 -2.88
CA ALA A 76 -7.58 -5.01 -2.92
C ALA A 76 -7.27 -5.48 -4.33
N LEU A 77 -6.14 -5.03 -4.87
CA LEU A 77 -5.66 -5.46 -6.18
C LEU A 77 -4.48 -6.40 -5.95
N ILE A 78 -4.60 -7.60 -6.47
CA ILE A 78 -3.57 -8.62 -6.32
C ILE A 78 -3.03 -8.99 -7.70
N PRO A 79 -1.87 -8.44 -8.08
CA PRO A 79 -1.29 -8.79 -9.38
C PRO A 79 -0.88 -10.26 -9.41
N ILE A 80 -1.29 -10.95 -10.43
CA ILE A 80 -0.94 -12.36 -10.62
C ILE A 80 -0.32 -12.51 -11.99
N GLN A 81 0.89 -13.04 -12.04
CA GLN A 81 1.61 -13.19 -13.29
C GLN A 81 1.33 -14.51 -14.02
N GLY A 82 0.30 -15.21 -13.57
CA GLY A 82 -0.08 -16.47 -14.18
C GLY A 82 0.72 -17.66 -13.70
N SER A 83 1.53 -17.49 -12.65
CA SER A 83 2.30 -18.59 -12.09
C SER A 83 1.55 -19.17 -10.89
N GLU A 84 1.78 -20.44 -10.63
CA GLU A 84 1.19 -21.10 -9.46
C GLU A 84 1.65 -20.47 -8.15
N LEU A 85 2.91 -20.04 -8.11
CA LEU A 85 3.46 -19.41 -6.93
C LEU A 85 2.72 -18.12 -6.61
N ASP A 86 2.45 -17.29 -7.60
CA ASP A 86 1.71 -16.03 -7.39
C ASP A 86 0.29 -16.30 -6.89
N ALA A 87 -0.36 -17.35 -7.42
CA ALA A 87 -1.69 -17.73 -6.98
C ALA A 87 -1.70 -18.14 -5.50
N HIS A 88 -0.66 -18.85 -5.06
CA HIS A 88 -0.53 -19.24 -3.66
C HIS A 88 -0.35 -18.04 -2.75
N GLU A 89 0.46 -17.08 -3.15
CA GLU A 89 0.66 -15.86 -2.37
C GLU A 89 -0.62 -15.04 -2.28
N ALA A 90 -1.37 -14.94 -3.38
CA ALA A 90 -2.65 -14.24 -3.39
C ALA A 90 -3.65 -14.92 -2.45
N ALA A 91 -3.70 -16.24 -2.45
CA ALA A 91 -4.59 -16.99 -1.57
C ALA A 91 -4.26 -16.76 -0.10
N ARG A 92 -2.98 -16.68 0.24
CA ARG A 92 -2.54 -16.40 1.60
C ARG A 92 -2.94 -15.02 2.09
N ALA A 93 -2.97 -14.06 1.21
CA ALA A 93 -3.31 -12.68 1.56
C ALA A 93 -4.73 -12.55 2.09
N PHE A 94 -5.61 -13.48 1.70
CA PHE A 94 -7.02 -13.43 2.10
C PHE A 94 -7.39 -14.42 3.21
N LYS A 95 -6.43 -15.04 3.83
CA LYS A 95 -6.70 -15.96 4.96
C LYS A 95 -6.51 -15.31 6.35
#